data_97f91cfdb0210162695884d1246fd803
#
_entry.id   97f91cfdb0210162695884d1246fd803
#
_cell.length_a   1.000
_cell.length_b   1.000
_cell.length_c   1.000
_cell.angle_alpha   90.00
_cell.angle_beta   90.00
_cell.angle_gamma   90.00
#
_symmetry.space_group_name_H-M   'P 1'
#
loop_
_entity.id
_entity.type
_entity.pdbx_description
1 polymer ?
#
loop_
_entity_poly.entity_id
_entity_poly.type
_entity_poly.pdbx_seq_one_letter_code
_entity_poly.pdbx_strand_id
1 'polypeptide(L)'
;MKNLGYSQNFLVNKKLVERLISKSNIDVTDYVIEIGPGKGIITDVLSQHAGEVVAVEYDQELYNNLVRYHSHDNVTYIFGDFLKYKLPLNRRYKIFSNIPFQITADIIRKLTDDVNPPSDINIIIQREADKKNCGIPLQKYEGFRAAIIKAQYKVEITHSFKRSDFFPSPNVDTVMLHMQLWDDRLSGDDLQNYKDLVAFFYTNIKGETAKERLSILFSNEQIKRLGKANRISLSNSYTLITAEQWMNIYYYSKIGLTDEKKKKFQDAYKKLQKMNKKLKKQNRTSLRKSSSNKKCRTRIDTSNGTKNR
;
A
#
# COMPACT_ATOMS: atom_id res chain seq x y z
N MET A 1 4.40 -9.72 -27.24
CA MET A 1 4.79 -9.79 -25.81
C MET A 1 3.72 -10.61 -25.11
N LYS A 2 4.06 -11.74 -24.44
CA LYS A 2 3.05 -12.55 -23.73
C LYS A 2 2.50 -11.71 -22.59
N ASN A 3 1.20 -11.41 -22.64
CA ASN A 3 0.42 -10.87 -21.55
C ASN A 3 0.69 -11.73 -20.31
N LEU A 4 1.36 -11.17 -19.32
CA LEU A 4 1.25 -11.64 -17.95
C LEU A 4 -0.22 -11.36 -17.58
N GLY A 5 -1.06 -12.38 -17.76
CA GLY A 5 -2.46 -12.30 -17.40
C GLY A 5 -2.55 -11.98 -15.92
N TYR A 6 -2.70 -10.71 -15.61
CA TYR A 6 -3.19 -10.30 -14.31
C TYR A 6 -4.56 -10.95 -14.19
N SER A 7 -4.75 -11.82 -13.23
CA SER A 7 -6.09 -12.33 -12.90
C SER A 7 -6.90 -11.15 -12.39
N GLN A 8 -7.54 -10.43 -13.30
CA GLN A 8 -8.39 -9.29 -12.97
C GLN A 8 -9.74 -9.85 -12.52
N ASN A 9 -10.13 -9.53 -11.30
CA ASN A 9 -11.43 -9.88 -10.75
C ASN A 9 -12.31 -8.62 -10.83
N PHE A 10 -13.21 -8.56 -11.81
CA PHE A 10 -14.07 -7.41 -12.03
C PHE A 10 -15.32 -7.50 -11.15
N LEU A 11 -15.71 -6.40 -10.51
CA LEU A 11 -17.01 -6.29 -9.88
C LEU A 11 -18.11 -6.44 -10.94
N VAL A 12 -19.19 -7.14 -10.57
CA VAL A 12 -20.32 -7.41 -11.48
C VAL A 12 -21.64 -6.84 -10.98
N ASN A 13 -21.70 -6.35 -9.74
CA ASN A 13 -22.92 -5.86 -9.11
C ASN A 13 -22.90 -4.32 -9.00
N LYS A 14 -23.57 -3.64 -9.93
CA LYS A 14 -23.64 -2.17 -9.96
C LYS A 14 -24.30 -1.59 -8.70
N LYS A 15 -25.39 -2.22 -8.18
CA LYS A 15 -26.07 -1.78 -6.95
C LYS A 15 -25.14 -1.86 -5.73
N LEU A 16 -24.22 -2.84 -5.69
CA LEU A 16 -23.22 -2.91 -4.64
C LEU A 16 -22.26 -1.73 -4.75
N VAL A 17 -21.77 -1.42 -5.96
CA VAL A 17 -20.85 -0.28 -6.19
C VAL A 17 -21.53 1.04 -5.80
N GLU A 18 -22.77 1.28 -6.21
CA GLU A 18 -23.56 2.46 -5.82
C GLU A 18 -23.64 2.60 -4.30
N ARG A 19 -23.95 1.51 -3.60
CA ARG A 19 -24.00 1.49 -2.13
C ARG A 19 -22.65 1.77 -1.47
N LEU A 20 -21.55 1.28 -2.04
CA LEU A 20 -20.20 1.52 -1.51
C LEU A 20 -19.78 2.96 -1.70
N ILE A 21 -20.04 3.54 -2.88
CA ILE A 21 -19.70 4.94 -3.18
C ILE A 21 -20.59 5.89 -2.35
N SER A 22 -21.89 5.62 -2.23
CA SER A 22 -22.79 6.46 -1.40
C SER A 22 -22.45 6.44 0.10
N LYS A 23 -21.71 5.44 0.57
CA LYS A 23 -21.19 5.35 1.95
C LYS A 23 -19.78 5.90 2.10
N SER A 24 -19.11 6.19 1.00
CA SER A 24 -17.82 6.88 1.01
C SER A 24 -18.03 8.39 1.21
N ASN A 25 -16.95 9.10 1.50
CA ASN A 25 -16.98 10.56 1.65
C ASN A 25 -16.84 11.28 0.28
N ILE A 26 -17.31 10.66 -0.83
CA ILE A 26 -17.20 11.25 -2.18
C ILE A 26 -18.45 12.05 -2.49
N ASP A 27 -18.26 13.29 -2.96
CA ASP A 27 -19.34 14.20 -3.38
C ASP A 27 -18.99 14.94 -4.70
N VAL A 28 -19.95 15.72 -5.19
CA VAL A 28 -19.86 16.44 -6.48
C VAL A 28 -18.76 17.52 -6.56
N THR A 29 -18.07 17.81 -5.47
CA THR A 29 -16.94 18.75 -5.44
C THR A 29 -15.60 18.03 -5.51
N ASP A 30 -15.59 16.70 -5.40
CA ASP A 30 -14.38 15.91 -5.31
C ASP A 30 -13.73 15.63 -6.66
N TYR A 31 -12.40 15.62 -6.63
CA TYR A 31 -11.55 15.04 -7.65
C TYR A 31 -11.16 13.62 -7.23
N VAL A 32 -11.61 12.64 -7.98
CA VAL A 32 -11.39 11.22 -7.67
C VAL A 32 -10.49 10.57 -8.71
N ILE A 33 -9.53 9.78 -8.25
CA ILE A 33 -8.69 8.96 -9.14
C ILE A 33 -9.08 7.49 -8.97
N GLU A 34 -9.38 6.83 -10.09
CA GLU A 34 -9.61 5.39 -10.17
C GLU A 34 -8.38 4.69 -10.78
N ILE A 35 -7.93 3.61 -10.15
CA ILE A 35 -6.74 2.84 -10.55
C ILE A 35 -7.19 1.53 -11.18
N GLY A 36 -7.02 1.37 -12.49
CA GLY A 36 -7.44 0.18 -13.22
C GLY A 36 -8.96 0.05 -13.28
N PRO A 37 -9.67 0.95 -13.98
CA PRO A 37 -11.14 0.94 -14.11
C PRO A 37 -11.68 -0.35 -14.72
N GLY A 38 -10.87 -1.09 -15.48
CA GLY A 38 -11.23 -2.36 -16.06
C GLY A 38 -12.39 -2.26 -17.00
N LYS A 39 -13.57 -2.80 -16.61
CA LYS A 39 -14.81 -2.74 -17.40
C LYS A 39 -15.68 -1.50 -17.12
N GLY A 40 -15.22 -0.53 -16.35
CA GLY A 40 -15.89 0.75 -16.14
C GLY A 40 -17.02 0.79 -15.10
N ILE A 41 -17.36 -0.32 -14.45
CA ILE A 41 -18.50 -0.37 -13.52
C ILE A 41 -18.38 0.62 -12.34
N ILE A 42 -17.17 0.84 -11.83
CA ILE A 42 -16.90 1.82 -10.77
C ILE A 42 -16.90 3.22 -11.37
N THR A 43 -16.24 3.42 -12.51
CA THR A 43 -16.17 4.70 -13.22
C THR A 43 -17.56 5.27 -13.53
N ASP A 44 -18.48 4.43 -14.04
CA ASP A 44 -19.86 4.83 -14.34
C ASP A 44 -20.64 5.32 -13.12
N VAL A 45 -20.35 4.76 -11.94
CA VAL A 45 -20.99 5.23 -10.70
C VAL A 45 -20.26 6.46 -10.16
N LEU A 46 -18.94 6.50 -10.21
CA LEU A 46 -18.17 7.69 -9.81
C LEU A 46 -18.55 8.92 -10.61
N SER A 47 -18.81 8.78 -11.93
CA SER A 47 -19.23 9.91 -12.78
C SER A 47 -20.52 10.59 -12.32
N GLN A 48 -21.38 9.87 -11.57
CA GLN A 48 -22.64 10.39 -11.03
C GLN A 48 -22.49 11.02 -9.64
N HIS A 49 -21.39 10.77 -8.94
CA HIS A 49 -21.21 11.18 -7.54
C HIS A 49 -20.06 12.17 -7.35
N ALA A 50 -19.02 12.10 -8.18
CA ALA A 50 -17.84 12.96 -8.10
C ALA A 50 -17.91 14.14 -9.07
N GLY A 51 -17.24 15.24 -8.75
CA GLY A 51 -17.13 16.39 -9.66
C GLY A 51 -16.23 16.10 -10.86
N GLU A 52 -15.12 15.42 -10.65
CA GLU A 52 -14.17 15.05 -11.70
C GLU A 52 -13.56 13.69 -11.40
N VAL A 53 -13.47 12.82 -12.39
CA VAL A 53 -12.89 11.49 -12.29
C VAL A 53 -11.73 11.33 -13.25
N VAL A 54 -10.57 10.87 -12.77
CA VAL A 54 -9.46 10.43 -13.61
C VAL A 54 -9.26 8.94 -13.44
N ALA A 55 -9.43 8.18 -14.53
CA ALA A 55 -9.31 6.73 -14.53
C ALA A 55 -8.07 6.29 -15.31
N VAL A 56 -7.09 5.64 -14.62
CA VAL A 56 -5.81 5.24 -15.21
C VAL A 56 -5.81 3.75 -15.50
N GLU A 57 -5.82 3.37 -16.80
CA GLU A 57 -5.86 1.97 -17.23
C GLU A 57 -4.56 1.57 -17.93
N TYR A 58 -4.04 0.39 -17.53
CA TYR A 58 -2.80 -0.16 -18.08
C TYR A 58 -3.02 -1.04 -19.32
N ASP A 59 -4.17 -1.70 -19.40
CA ASP A 59 -4.54 -2.57 -20.52
C ASP A 59 -5.10 -1.75 -21.67
N GLN A 60 -4.48 -1.88 -22.86
CA GLN A 60 -4.86 -1.09 -24.04
C GLN A 60 -6.26 -1.43 -24.55
N GLU A 61 -6.66 -2.70 -24.48
CA GLU A 61 -7.97 -3.14 -24.96
C GLU A 61 -9.09 -2.61 -24.06
N LEU A 62 -8.89 -2.74 -22.73
CA LEU A 62 -9.82 -2.18 -21.74
C LEU A 62 -9.90 -0.65 -21.86
N TYR A 63 -8.77 0.04 -22.00
CA TYR A 63 -8.75 1.47 -22.21
C TYR A 63 -9.57 1.90 -23.46
N ASN A 64 -9.38 1.23 -24.60
CA ASN A 64 -10.12 1.53 -25.82
C ASN A 64 -11.63 1.31 -25.64
N ASN A 65 -12.02 0.26 -24.91
CA ASN A 65 -13.43 -0.01 -24.60
C ASN A 65 -14.02 1.06 -23.68
N LEU A 66 -13.27 1.52 -22.67
CA LEU A 66 -13.70 2.58 -21.77
C LEU A 66 -13.97 3.89 -22.51
N VAL A 67 -13.03 4.35 -23.33
CA VAL A 67 -13.18 5.57 -24.11
C VAL A 67 -14.36 5.48 -25.06
N ARG A 68 -14.61 4.30 -25.64
CA ARG A 68 -15.68 4.10 -26.64
C ARG A 68 -17.07 3.97 -26.02
N TYR A 69 -17.21 3.30 -24.87
CA TYR A 69 -18.50 2.87 -24.34
C TYR A 69 -18.88 3.46 -22.98
N HIS A 70 -17.93 4.11 -22.27
CA HIS A 70 -18.12 4.67 -20.92
C HIS A 70 -17.75 6.16 -20.90
N SER A 71 -18.08 6.91 -21.98
CA SER A 71 -17.80 8.33 -22.05
C SER A 71 -18.75 9.13 -21.16
N HIS A 72 -18.20 9.95 -20.27
CA HIS A 72 -18.91 10.88 -19.38
C HIS A 72 -18.17 12.22 -19.39
N ASP A 73 -18.89 13.34 -19.32
CA ASP A 73 -18.32 14.70 -19.44
C ASP A 73 -17.29 15.03 -18.37
N ASN A 74 -17.44 14.43 -17.18
CA ASN A 74 -16.56 14.64 -16.03
C ASN A 74 -15.51 13.53 -15.83
N VAL A 75 -15.33 12.60 -16.79
CA VAL A 75 -14.39 11.49 -16.71
C VAL A 75 -13.27 11.63 -17.73
N THR A 76 -12.02 11.59 -17.25
CA THR A 76 -10.82 11.54 -18.10
C THR A 76 -10.15 10.18 -17.99
N TYR A 77 -10.05 9.47 -19.11
CA TYR A 77 -9.32 8.21 -19.20
C TYR A 77 -7.87 8.44 -19.59
N ILE A 78 -6.93 7.81 -18.86
CA ILE A 78 -5.49 7.87 -19.13
C ILE A 78 -4.98 6.47 -19.38
N PHE A 79 -4.41 6.22 -20.56
CA PHE A 79 -3.68 4.99 -20.83
C PHE A 79 -2.31 5.04 -20.21
N GLY A 80 -2.00 4.09 -19.28
CA GLY A 80 -0.68 4.03 -18.68
C GLY A 80 -0.57 3.22 -17.38
N ASP A 81 0.66 3.13 -16.91
CA ASP A 81 1.01 2.49 -15.64
C ASP A 81 0.78 3.47 -14.48
N PHE A 82 -0.19 3.17 -13.61
CA PHE A 82 -0.47 4.00 -12.43
C PHE A 82 0.77 4.22 -11.54
N LEU A 83 1.66 3.24 -11.44
CA LEU A 83 2.89 3.42 -10.65
C LEU A 83 3.81 4.51 -11.22
N LYS A 84 3.67 4.87 -12.51
CA LYS A 84 4.36 5.96 -13.18
C LYS A 84 3.52 7.24 -13.32
N TYR A 85 2.22 7.16 -13.11
CA TYR A 85 1.32 8.30 -13.16
C TYR A 85 1.74 9.34 -12.12
N LYS A 86 1.77 10.63 -12.50
CA LYS A 86 2.07 11.73 -11.57
C LYS A 86 0.82 12.11 -10.81
N LEU A 87 0.86 11.96 -9.49
CA LEU A 87 -0.23 12.37 -8.62
C LEU A 87 -0.37 13.90 -8.59
N PRO A 88 -1.58 14.45 -8.34
CA PRO A 88 -1.79 15.89 -8.23
C PRO A 88 -0.94 16.50 -7.12
N LEU A 89 -0.24 17.61 -7.38
CA LEU A 89 0.59 18.28 -6.37
C LEU A 89 -0.18 19.38 -5.60
N ASN A 90 -1.10 20.08 -6.28
CA ASN A 90 -1.70 21.33 -5.80
C ASN A 90 -3.22 21.27 -5.67
N ARG A 91 -3.81 20.07 -5.66
CA ARG A 91 -5.25 19.90 -5.38
C ARG A 91 -5.49 18.71 -4.47
N ARG A 92 -6.51 18.83 -3.61
CA ARG A 92 -7.01 17.71 -2.82
C ARG A 92 -7.65 16.69 -3.75
N TYR A 93 -7.44 15.41 -3.47
CA TYR A 93 -8.02 14.32 -4.26
C TYR A 93 -8.29 13.09 -3.39
N LYS A 94 -9.16 12.23 -3.89
CA LYS A 94 -9.56 10.97 -3.28
C LYS A 94 -9.27 9.80 -4.21
N ILE A 95 -9.19 8.61 -3.66
CA ILE A 95 -9.03 7.37 -4.41
C ILE A 95 -10.24 6.49 -4.15
N PHE A 96 -10.83 5.94 -5.21
CA PHE A 96 -11.80 4.86 -5.12
C PHE A 96 -11.52 3.83 -6.23
N SER A 97 -11.21 2.57 -5.88
CA SER A 97 -10.74 1.62 -6.89
C SER A 97 -10.77 0.16 -6.44
N ASN A 98 -10.98 -0.74 -7.40
CA ASN A 98 -10.68 -2.16 -7.29
C ASN A 98 -9.28 -2.42 -7.87
N ILE A 99 -8.25 -2.36 -7.05
CA ILE A 99 -6.85 -2.36 -7.51
C ILE A 99 -6.33 -3.78 -7.86
N PRO A 100 -5.36 -3.89 -8.79
CA PRO A 100 -4.69 -5.17 -9.07
C PRO A 100 -3.95 -5.69 -7.83
N PHE A 101 -4.31 -6.88 -7.34
CA PHE A 101 -3.82 -7.42 -6.08
C PHE A 101 -2.30 -7.61 -6.02
N GLN A 102 -1.66 -7.90 -7.16
CA GLN A 102 -0.21 -8.15 -7.23
C GLN A 102 0.65 -6.92 -6.94
N ILE A 103 0.10 -5.72 -7.12
CA ILE A 103 0.80 -4.44 -6.91
C ILE A 103 0.22 -3.61 -5.77
N THR A 104 -0.67 -4.19 -4.93
CA THR A 104 -1.31 -3.52 -3.79
C THR A 104 -0.31 -2.77 -2.91
N ALA A 105 0.79 -3.43 -2.51
CA ALA A 105 1.80 -2.81 -1.66
C ALA A 105 2.52 -1.63 -2.33
N ASP A 106 2.73 -1.69 -3.65
CA ASP A 106 3.38 -0.61 -4.41
C ASP A 106 2.43 0.58 -4.59
N ILE A 107 1.12 0.31 -4.82
CA ILE A 107 0.07 1.34 -4.89
C ILE A 107 -0.06 2.06 -3.53
N ILE A 108 -0.28 1.32 -2.44
CA ILE A 108 -0.41 1.91 -1.10
C ILE A 108 0.81 2.76 -0.77
N ARG A 109 2.02 2.25 -1.05
CA ARG A 109 3.24 3.01 -0.82
C ARG A 109 3.29 4.29 -1.65
N LYS A 110 2.95 4.23 -2.94
CA LYS A 110 2.93 5.40 -3.81
C LYS A 110 1.98 6.48 -3.26
N LEU A 111 0.78 6.10 -2.85
CA LEU A 111 -0.23 7.01 -2.33
C LEU A 111 0.17 7.63 -0.98
N THR A 112 0.74 6.82 -0.05
CA THR A 112 1.03 7.26 1.32
C THR A 112 2.42 7.89 1.51
N ASP A 113 3.33 7.72 0.54
CA ASP A 113 4.67 8.33 0.56
C ASP A 113 4.76 9.61 -0.30
N ASP A 114 3.68 9.99 -0.98
CA ASP A 114 3.65 11.20 -1.81
C ASP A 114 3.68 12.48 -0.96
N VAL A 115 4.15 13.57 -1.54
CA VAL A 115 4.19 14.88 -0.87
C VAL A 115 2.79 15.47 -0.68
N ASN A 116 1.87 15.15 -1.60
CA ASN A 116 0.45 15.46 -1.50
C ASN A 116 -0.36 14.16 -1.46
N PRO A 117 -0.46 13.47 -0.30
CA PRO A 117 -1.18 12.21 -0.20
C PRO A 117 -2.69 12.43 -0.33
N PRO A 118 -3.44 11.45 -0.88
CA PRO A 118 -4.89 11.58 -1.01
C PRO A 118 -5.57 11.75 0.35
N SER A 119 -6.59 12.59 0.39
CA SER A 119 -7.34 12.85 1.64
C SER A 119 -8.21 11.68 2.07
N ASP A 120 -8.62 10.83 1.12
CA ASP A 120 -9.46 9.68 1.36
C ASP A 120 -9.13 8.57 0.35
N ILE A 121 -8.99 7.35 0.80
CA ILE A 121 -8.61 6.19 -0.02
C ILE A 121 -9.58 5.06 0.27
N ASN A 122 -10.37 4.68 -0.71
CA ASN A 122 -11.25 3.53 -0.70
C ASN A 122 -10.76 2.52 -1.74
N ILE A 123 -10.11 1.45 -1.32
CA ILE A 123 -9.56 0.44 -2.24
C ILE A 123 -9.99 -0.97 -1.89
N ILE A 124 -10.30 -1.74 -2.93
CA ILE A 124 -10.62 -3.16 -2.80
C ILE A 124 -9.33 -3.95 -2.90
N ILE A 125 -9.04 -4.74 -1.86
CA ILE A 125 -7.81 -5.51 -1.72
C ILE A 125 -8.08 -6.93 -1.18
N GLN A 126 -7.09 -7.80 -1.30
CA GLN A 126 -7.10 -9.07 -0.59
C GLN A 126 -6.97 -8.82 0.93
N ARG A 127 -7.76 -9.52 1.74
CA ARG A 127 -7.73 -9.41 3.22
C ARG A 127 -6.33 -9.69 3.81
N GLU A 128 -5.56 -10.57 3.21
CA GLU A 128 -4.20 -10.85 3.65
C GLU A 128 -3.18 -9.75 3.30
N ALA A 129 -3.42 -9.00 2.22
CA ALA A 129 -2.57 -7.87 1.86
C ALA A 129 -2.70 -6.72 2.88
N ASP A 130 -3.90 -6.53 3.44
CA ASP A 130 -4.16 -5.59 4.50
C ASP A 130 -3.37 -5.92 5.79
N LYS A 131 -3.33 -7.19 6.19
CA LYS A 131 -2.53 -7.65 7.35
C LYS A 131 -1.06 -7.23 7.27
N LYS A 132 -0.47 -7.29 6.07
CA LYS A 132 0.96 -6.97 5.83
C LYS A 132 1.23 -5.48 5.67
N ASN A 133 0.28 -4.71 5.14
CA ASN A 133 0.51 -3.32 4.74
C ASN A 133 -0.09 -2.30 5.71
N CYS A 134 -1.24 -2.56 6.30
CA CYS A 134 -1.98 -1.58 7.07
C CYS A 134 -2.19 -1.96 8.54
N GLY A 135 -1.93 -3.22 8.91
CA GLY A 135 -2.13 -3.73 10.27
C GLY A 135 -3.59 -3.51 10.71
N ILE A 136 -4.44 -4.48 10.45
CA ILE A 136 -5.86 -4.38 10.85
C ILE A 136 -5.96 -4.21 12.37
N PRO A 137 -6.98 -3.49 12.88
CA PRO A 137 -7.19 -3.26 14.32
C PRO A 137 -7.26 -4.52 15.20
N LEU A 138 -7.44 -5.69 14.60
CA LEU A 138 -7.60 -6.99 15.29
C LEU A 138 -6.33 -7.83 15.39
N GLN A 139 -5.17 -7.37 14.88
CA GLN A 139 -3.94 -8.15 14.97
C GLN A 139 -2.98 -7.63 16.04
N LYS A 140 -2.44 -8.57 16.83
CA LYS A 140 -1.42 -8.35 17.86
C LYS A 140 -0.10 -7.73 17.32
N TYR A 141 0.11 -7.71 16.01
CA TYR A 141 1.37 -7.29 15.40
C TYR A 141 1.13 -6.16 14.41
N GLU A 142 1.64 -4.99 14.71
CA GLU A 142 1.69 -3.88 13.77
C GLU A 142 3.08 -3.86 13.12
N GLY A 143 3.15 -4.22 11.84
CA GLY A 143 4.40 -4.16 11.10
C GLY A 143 4.83 -2.72 10.82
N PHE A 144 6.09 -2.55 10.41
CA PHE A 144 6.68 -1.27 10.01
C PHE A 144 5.77 -0.38 9.15
N ARG A 145 5.12 -0.97 8.12
CA ARG A 145 4.25 -0.21 7.21
C ARG A 145 3.00 0.32 7.91
N ALA A 146 2.41 -0.49 8.78
CA ALA A 146 1.24 -0.09 9.56
C ALA A 146 1.55 1.12 10.46
N ALA A 147 2.70 1.13 11.13
CA ALA A 147 3.13 2.26 11.94
C ALA A 147 3.22 3.55 11.11
N ILE A 148 3.81 3.48 9.89
CA ILE A 148 3.95 4.64 8.99
C ILE A 148 2.58 5.13 8.48
N ILE A 149 1.69 4.21 8.10
CA ILE A 149 0.38 4.56 7.52
C ILE A 149 -0.54 5.14 8.60
N LYS A 150 -0.64 4.49 9.76
CA LYS A 150 -1.52 4.93 10.85
C LYS A 150 -1.10 6.26 11.49
N ALA A 151 0.16 6.66 11.34
CA ALA A 151 0.60 8.00 11.73
C ALA A 151 0.00 9.11 10.84
N GLN A 152 -0.50 8.77 9.67
CA GLN A 152 -1.06 9.69 8.70
C GLN A 152 -2.57 9.49 8.49
N TYR A 153 -3.04 8.24 8.61
CA TYR A 153 -4.39 7.83 8.25
C TYR A 153 -5.09 7.07 9.37
N LYS A 154 -6.37 7.36 9.56
CA LYS A 154 -7.31 6.42 10.17
C LYS A 154 -7.53 5.28 9.17
N VAL A 155 -7.41 4.04 9.62
CA VAL A 155 -7.49 2.85 8.75
C VAL A 155 -8.57 1.92 9.28
N GLU A 156 -9.51 1.53 8.41
CA GLU A 156 -10.60 0.61 8.74
C GLU A 156 -11.04 -0.25 7.55
N ILE A 157 -11.64 -1.41 7.84
CA ILE A 157 -12.34 -2.23 6.84
C ILE A 157 -13.82 -1.84 6.88
N THR A 158 -14.32 -1.29 5.78
CA THR A 158 -15.71 -0.83 5.68
C THR A 158 -16.64 -1.86 5.05
N HIS A 159 -16.10 -2.82 4.29
CA HIS A 159 -16.90 -3.87 3.65
C HIS A 159 -16.09 -5.16 3.46
N SER A 160 -16.78 -6.31 3.56
CA SER A 160 -16.26 -7.64 3.17
C SER A 160 -17.09 -8.17 1.99
N PHE A 161 -16.40 -8.47 0.89
CA PHE A 161 -17.04 -8.93 -0.34
C PHE A 161 -17.30 -10.44 -0.32
N LYS A 162 -18.35 -10.86 -1.03
CA LYS A 162 -18.57 -12.25 -1.41
C LYS A 162 -17.79 -12.55 -2.69
N ARG A 163 -17.36 -13.80 -2.89
CA ARG A 163 -16.69 -14.20 -4.14
C ARG A 163 -17.56 -13.99 -5.37
N SER A 164 -18.89 -14.13 -5.22
CA SER A 164 -19.89 -13.88 -6.28
C SER A 164 -20.02 -12.42 -6.70
N ASP A 165 -19.45 -11.47 -5.94
CA ASP A 165 -19.44 -10.05 -6.33
C ASP A 165 -18.45 -9.76 -7.47
N PHE A 166 -17.63 -10.75 -7.84
CA PHE A 166 -16.58 -10.63 -8.87
C PHE A 166 -16.70 -11.68 -9.96
N PHE A 167 -16.24 -11.32 -11.16
CA PHE A 167 -16.02 -12.27 -12.27
C PHE A 167 -14.67 -12.00 -12.96
N PRO A 168 -13.79 -13.00 -13.11
CA PRO A 168 -13.86 -14.29 -12.41
C PRO A 168 -13.79 -14.13 -10.90
N SER A 169 -14.34 -15.10 -10.16
CA SER A 169 -14.33 -15.08 -8.70
C SER A 169 -12.91 -15.21 -8.14
N PRO A 170 -12.50 -14.38 -7.17
CA PRO A 170 -11.19 -14.49 -6.53
C PRO A 170 -11.10 -15.76 -5.65
N ASN A 171 -9.90 -16.34 -5.56
CA ASN A 171 -9.63 -17.49 -4.67
C ASN A 171 -9.35 -17.07 -3.22
N VAL A 172 -9.37 -15.77 -2.93
CA VAL A 172 -9.02 -15.17 -1.63
C VAL A 172 -10.13 -14.24 -1.14
N ASP A 173 -10.20 -14.05 0.16
CA ASP A 173 -11.14 -13.09 0.75
C ASP A 173 -10.74 -11.67 0.37
N THR A 174 -11.75 -10.88 0.03
CA THR A 174 -11.59 -9.52 -0.48
C THR A 174 -12.34 -8.54 0.41
N VAL A 175 -11.74 -7.39 0.67
CA VAL A 175 -12.28 -6.35 1.55
C VAL A 175 -12.13 -4.96 0.93
N MET A 176 -13.00 -4.03 1.34
CA MET A 176 -12.82 -2.59 1.13
C MET A 176 -12.00 -2.04 2.29
N LEU A 177 -10.82 -1.57 1.99
CA LEU A 177 -9.97 -0.82 2.90
C LEU A 177 -10.26 0.66 2.73
N HIS A 178 -10.60 1.32 3.81
CA HIS A 178 -10.76 2.76 3.90
C HIS A 178 -9.62 3.36 4.70
N MET A 179 -8.99 4.40 4.17
CA MET A 179 -7.96 5.17 4.84
C MET A 179 -8.29 6.65 4.71
N GLN A 180 -8.58 7.30 5.82
CA GLN A 180 -8.89 8.73 5.90
C GLN A 180 -7.69 9.48 6.51
N LEU A 181 -7.23 10.51 5.82
CA LEU A 181 -6.10 11.33 6.26
C LEU A 181 -6.48 12.08 7.54
N TRP A 182 -5.62 12.03 8.59
CA TRP A 182 -5.82 12.81 9.80
C TRP A 182 -5.63 14.31 9.53
N ASP A 183 -6.46 15.15 10.13
CA ASP A 183 -6.31 16.61 10.02
C ASP A 183 -5.04 17.12 10.72
N ASP A 184 -4.71 16.52 11.87
CA ASP A 184 -3.55 16.81 12.73
C ASP A 184 -2.34 15.90 12.49
N ARG A 185 -2.28 15.25 11.30
CA ARG A 185 -1.19 14.33 10.96
C ARG A 185 0.18 15.01 10.97
N LEU A 186 1.18 14.19 11.21
CA LEU A 186 2.56 14.61 10.93
C LEU A 186 2.73 14.96 9.45
N SER A 187 3.44 16.02 9.17
CA SER A 187 3.74 16.50 7.81
C SER A 187 5.16 17.02 7.70
N GLY A 188 5.63 17.24 6.47
CA GLY A 188 6.97 17.80 6.22
C GLY A 188 8.08 17.05 6.94
N ASP A 189 8.96 17.78 7.58
CA ASP A 189 10.13 17.25 8.28
C ASP A 189 9.75 16.36 9.49
N ASP A 190 8.66 16.68 10.19
CA ASP A 190 8.19 15.86 11.31
C ASP A 190 7.78 14.45 10.86
N LEU A 191 7.06 14.35 9.75
CA LEU A 191 6.71 13.05 9.17
C LEU A 191 7.96 12.29 8.69
N GLN A 192 8.90 12.99 8.06
CA GLN A 192 10.14 12.37 7.61
C GLN A 192 10.98 11.86 8.78
N ASN A 193 11.14 12.66 9.83
CA ASN A 193 11.85 12.26 11.04
C ASN A 193 11.19 11.09 11.77
N TYR A 194 9.84 11.06 11.82
CA TYR A 194 9.09 9.91 12.33
C TYR A 194 9.36 8.64 11.50
N LYS A 195 9.25 8.75 10.17
CA LYS A 195 9.56 7.63 9.26
C LYS A 195 10.99 7.12 9.45
N ASP A 196 11.94 8.01 9.64
CA ASP A 196 13.35 7.69 9.86
C ASP A 196 13.55 6.98 11.20
N LEU A 197 12.95 7.48 12.28
CA LEU A 197 13.02 6.85 13.60
C LEU A 197 12.47 5.43 13.57
N VAL A 198 11.26 5.23 13.02
CA VAL A 198 10.65 3.90 12.95
C VAL A 198 11.48 2.98 12.06
N ALA A 199 11.91 3.44 10.87
CA ALA A 199 12.76 2.67 9.97
C ALA A 199 14.06 2.23 10.62
N PHE A 200 14.69 3.09 11.41
CA PHE A 200 15.92 2.79 12.14
C PHE A 200 15.74 1.60 13.07
N PHE A 201 14.64 1.53 13.83
CA PHE A 201 14.36 0.41 14.73
C PHE A 201 13.98 -0.88 14.01
N TYR A 202 13.54 -0.83 12.76
CA TYR A 202 13.21 -2.02 11.96
C TYR A 202 14.37 -2.51 11.08
N THR A 203 15.46 -1.74 10.95
CA THR A 203 16.59 -2.10 10.07
C THR A 203 17.85 -2.43 10.85
N ASN A 204 18.53 -3.53 10.48
CA ASN A 204 19.91 -3.91 10.86
C ASN A 204 20.32 -3.78 12.36
N ILE A 205 19.35 -3.75 13.26
CA ILE A 205 19.62 -3.60 14.68
C ILE A 205 19.44 -4.96 15.36
N LYS A 206 20.42 -5.39 16.14
CA LYS A 206 20.34 -6.58 16.99
C LYS A 206 19.35 -6.33 18.14
N GLY A 207 18.67 -7.39 18.58
CA GLY A 207 17.71 -7.36 19.65
C GLY A 207 16.28 -7.62 19.17
N GLU A 208 15.53 -8.42 19.93
CA GLU A 208 14.16 -8.82 19.63
C GLU A 208 13.13 -8.14 20.51
N THR A 209 13.54 -7.74 21.72
CA THR A 209 12.65 -7.08 22.67
C THR A 209 12.56 -5.57 22.45
N ALA A 210 11.46 -4.98 22.89
CA ALA A 210 11.29 -3.52 22.85
C ALA A 210 12.40 -2.81 23.65
N LYS A 211 12.81 -3.36 24.82
CA LYS A 211 13.90 -2.82 25.63
C LYS A 211 15.22 -2.78 24.86
N GLU A 212 15.60 -3.90 24.24
CA GLU A 212 16.86 -4.00 23.50
C GLU A 212 16.91 -3.03 22.32
N ARG A 213 15.81 -2.90 21.58
CA ARG A 213 15.71 -1.97 20.47
C ARG A 213 15.82 -0.52 20.92
N LEU A 214 15.05 -0.14 21.94
CA LEU A 214 15.04 1.24 22.44
C LEU A 214 16.36 1.64 23.10
N SER A 215 17.12 0.70 23.67
CA SER A 215 18.40 0.98 24.35
C SER A 215 19.49 1.56 23.45
N ILE A 216 19.32 1.48 22.15
CA ILE A 216 20.27 2.05 21.17
C ILE A 216 20.26 3.59 21.17
N LEU A 217 19.12 4.17 21.45
CA LEU A 217 18.93 5.62 21.47
C LEU A 217 18.65 6.16 22.88
N PHE A 218 17.93 5.41 23.70
CA PHE A 218 17.43 5.86 24.99
C PHE A 218 18.20 5.23 26.16
N SER A 219 18.35 5.97 27.27
CA SER A 219 18.89 5.43 28.52
C SER A 219 17.89 4.48 29.19
N ASN A 220 18.37 3.66 30.14
CA ASN A 220 17.49 2.75 30.89
C ASN A 220 16.35 3.48 31.61
N GLU A 221 16.60 4.65 32.15
CA GLU A 221 15.57 5.47 32.81
C GLU A 221 14.54 5.99 31.81
N GLN A 222 14.97 6.48 30.64
CA GLN A 222 14.10 6.93 29.58
C GLN A 222 13.21 5.78 29.07
N ILE A 223 13.78 4.58 28.91
CA ILE A 223 13.05 3.37 28.49
C ILE A 223 11.99 2.99 29.53
N LYS A 224 12.33 3.00 30.83
CA LYS A 224 11.37 2.72 31.91
C LYS A 224 10.20 3.72 31.89
N ARG A 225 10.50 5.03 31.72
CA ARG A 225 9.47 6.09 31.61
C ARG A 225 8.58 5.87 30.39
N LEU A 226 9.17 5.65 29.22
CA LEU A 226 8.43 5.34 27.99
C LEU A 226 7.54 4.11 28.13
N GLY A 227 8.08 3.02 28.69
CA GLY A 227 7.35 1.78 28.93
C GLY A 227 6.14 2.00 29.83
N LYS A 228 6.30 2.70 30.96
CA LYS A 228 5.22 2.99 31.90
C LYS A 228 4.18 3.94 31.30
N ALA A 229 4.61 5.07 30.72
CA ALA A 229 3.72 6.10 30.19
C ALA A 229 2.87 5.60 29.02
N ASN A 230 3.43 4.72 28.18
CA ASN A 230 2.77 4.24 26.95
C ASN A 230 2.30 2.79 27.05
N ARG A 231 2.34 2.16 28.22
CA ARG A 231 1.96 0.74 28.43
C ARG A 231 2.69 -0.20 27.47
N ILE A 232 3.98 0.06 27.20
CA ILE A 232 4.82 -0.79 26.35
C ILE A 232 5.41 -1.90 27.22
N SER A 233 5.16 -3.17 26.87
CA SER A 233 5.82 -4.31 27.49
C SER A 233 7.25 -4.40 26.96
N LEU A 234 8.22 -4.02 27.81
CA LEU A 234 9.62 -3.92 27.42
C LEU A 234 10.29 -5.28 27.16
N SER A 235 9.75 -6.35 27.71
CA SER A 235 10.22 -7.73 27.50
C SER A 235 9.65 -8.38 26.24
N ASN A 236 8.58 -7.81 25.67
CA ASN A 236 7.97 -8.33 24.46
C ASN A 236 8.73 -7.90 23.20
N SER A 237 8.42 -8.57 22.08
CA SER A 237 8.97 -8.18 20.78
C SER A 237 8.63 -6.72 20.44
N TYR A 238 9.59 -5.98 19.89
CA TYR A 238 9.39 -4.61 19.41
C TYR A 238 8.32 -4.52 18.29
N THR A 239 8.02 -5.62 17.60
CA THR A 239 6.96 -5.68 16.57
C THR A 239 5.55 -5.59 17.16
N LEU A 240 5.41 -5.67 18.49
CA LEU A 240 4.16 -5.45 19.21
C LEU A 240 3.95 -3.98 19.61
N ILE A 241 4.91 -3.10 19.37
CA ILE A 241 4.74 -1.65 19.58
C ILE A 241 3.75 -1.14 18.55
N THR A 242 2.64 -0.56 19.03
CA THR A 242 1.57 -0.05 18.18
C THR A 242 1.96 1.25 17.49
N ALA A 243 1.22 1.65 16.44
CA ALA A 243 1.45 2.93 15.77
C ALA A 243 1.35 4.12 16.71
N GLU A 244 0.37 4.12 17.63
CA GLU A 244 0.22 5.15 18.66
C GLU A 244 1.44 5.20 19.60
N GLN A 245 1.92 4.03 20.04
CA GLN A 245 3.11 3.94 20.89
C GLN A 245 4.35 4.43 20.13
N TRP A 246 4.51 4.12 18.84
CA TRP A 246 5.58 4.68 18.00
C TRP A 246 5.51 6.19 17.88
N MET A 247 4.31 6.77 17.73
CA MET A 247 4.11 8.22 17.75
C MET A 247 4.56 8.85 19.06
N ASN A 248 4.19 8.25 20.19
CA ASN A 248 4.60 8.74 21.50
C ASN A 248 6.12 8.61 21.73
N ILE A 249 6.75 7.54 21.24
CA ILE A 249 8.22 7.39 21.23
C ILE A 249 8.85 8.50 20.40
N TYR A 250 8.27 8.84 19.25
CA TYR A 250 8.75 9.92 18.39
C TYR A 250 8.67 11.27 19.09
N TYR A 251 7.51 11.63 19.65
CA TYR A 251 7.37 12.91 20.39
C TYR A 251 8.36 12.98 21.57
N TYR A 252 8.51 11.89 22.31
CA TYR A 252 9.50 11.84 23.37
C TYR A 252 10.93 12.01 22.83
N SER A 253 11.25 11.47 21.67
CA SER A 253 12.57 11.57 21.05
C SER A 253 12.93 13.02 20.66
N LYS A 254 11.94 13.85 20.32
CA LYS A 254 12.17 15.27 19.96
C LYS A 254 12.82 16.04 21.11
N ILE A 255 12.40 15.77 22.35
CA ILE A 255 12.86 16.46 23.55
C ILE A 255 13.90 15.67 24.37
N GLY A 256 13.83 14.33 24.31
CA GLY A 256 14.65 13.44 25.16
C GLY A 256 15.95 12.98 24.54
N LEU A 257 16.20 13.21 23.24
CA LEU A 257 17.43 12.82 22.56
C LEU A 257 18.30 14.05 22.21
N THR A 258 19.62 13.86 22.36
CA THR A 258 20.61 14.82 21.85
C THR A 258 20.65 14.79 20.32
N ASP A 259 21.13 15.86 19.70
CA ASP A 259 21.24 15.95 18.24
C ASP A 259 22.18 14.88 17.66
N GLU A 260 23.23 14.49 18.39
CA GLU A 260 24.10 13.37 18.00
C GLU A 260 23.31 12.05 17.87
N LYS A 261 22.39 11.76 18.82
CA LYS A 261 21.54 10.58 18.77
C LYS A 261 20.48 10.67 17.67
N LYS A 262 19.94 11.86 17.39
CA LYS A 262 19.01 12.10 16.28
C LYS A 262 19.68 11.82 14.93
N LYS A 263 20.94 12.23 14.75
CA LYS A 263 21.72 11.94 13.52
C LYS A 263 21.85 10.44 13.23
N LYS A 264 21.79 9.53 14.24
CA LYS A 264 21.90 8.10 14.02
C LYS A 264 20.78 7.50 13.18
N PHE A 265 19.57 8.05 13.26
CA PHE A 265 18.45 7.55 12.47
C PHE A 265 18.13 8.39 11.23
N GLN A 266 18.80 9.49 11.02
CA GLN A 266 18.62 10.35 9.86
C GLN A 266 18.79 9.56 8.56
N ASP A 267 17.86 9.78 7.59
CA ASP A 267 17.81 9.07 6.29
C ASP A 267 17.59 7.55 6.37
N ALA A 268 17.23 6.98 7.54
CA ALA A 268 17.05 5.55 7.69
C ALA A 268 15.92 5.01 6.78
N TYR A 269 14.84 5.74 6.64
CA TYR A 269 13.74 5.37 5.76
C TYR A 269 14.15 5.33 4.28
N LYS A 270 14.89 6.33 3.83
CA LYS A 270 15.43 6.39 2.47
C LYS A 270 16.41 5.25 2.18
N LYS A 271 17.26 4.91 3.16
CA LYS A 271 18.17 3.74 3.08
C LYS A 271 17.38 2.44 2.95
N LEU A 272 16.35 2.25 3.77
CA LEU A 272 15.46 1.09 3.71
C LEU A 272 14.75 0.97 2.37
N GLN A 273 14.22 2.07 1.83
CA GLN A 273 13.58 2.07 0.51
C GLN A 273 14.56 1.66 -0.60
N LYS A 274 15.82 2.15 -0.57
CA LYS A 274 16.85 1.76 -1.54
C LYS A 274 17.17 0.27 -1.43
N MET A 275 17.30 -0.29 -0.23
CA MET A 275 17.54 -1.73 -0.01
C MET A 275 16.40 -2.57 -0.60
N ASN A 276 15.15 -2.22 -0.31
CA ASN A 276 13.98 -2.94 -0.83
C ASN A 276 13.90 -2.91 -2.36
N LYS A 277 14.27 -1.79 -3.01
CA LYS A 277 14.35 -1.69 -4.48
C LYS A 277 15.42 -2.63 -5.05
N LYS A 278 16.58 -2.75 -4.40
CA LYS A 278 17.66 -3.67 -4.83
C LYS A 278 17.22 -5.14 -4.71
N LEU A 279 16.60 -5.54 -3.60
CA LEU A 279 16.10 -6.90 -3.40
C LEU A 279 15.04 -7.29 -4.44
N LYS A 280 14.08 -6.40 -4.72
CA LYS A 280 13.08 -6.64 -5.79
C LYS A 280 13.73 -6.82 -7.16
N LYS A 281 14.79 -6.09 -7.48
CA LYS A 281 15.51 -6.22 -8.75
C LYS A 281 16.25 -7.56 -8.84
N GLN A 282 16.91 -8.00 -7.76
CA GLN A 282 17.61 -9.29 -7.68
C GLN A 282 16.64 -10.46 -7.83
N ASN A 283 15.50 -10.46 -7.13
CA ASN A 283 14.48 -11.50 -7.24
C ASN A 283 13.88 -11.59 -8.64
N ARG A 284 13.64 -10.47 -9.32
CA ARG A 284 13.19 -10.46 -10.72
C ARG A 284 14.24 -11.06 -11.68
N THR A 285 15.52 -10.84 -11.41
CA THR A 285 16.62 -11.37 -12.23
C THR A 285 16.82 -12.86 -12.01
N SER A 286 16.67 -13.36 -10.78
CA SER A 286 16.75 -14.80 -10.46
C SER A 286 15.60 -15.59 -11.07
N LEU A 287 14.37 -15.06 -11.03
CA LEU A 287 13.19 -15.67 -11.67
C LEU A 287 13.33 -15.74 -13.21
N ARG A 288 13.92 -14.72 -13.84
CA ARG A 288 14.22 -14.73 -15.28
C ARG A 288 15.28 -15.79 -15.65
N LYS A 289 16.32 -15.94 -14.82
CA LYS A 289 17.35 -16.99 -15.02
C LYS A 289 16.78 -18.40 -14.83
N SER A 290 15.91 -18.63 -13.85
CA SER A 290 15.27 -19.93 -13.64
C SER A 290 14.29 -20.31 -14.77
N SER A 291 13.60 -19.35 -15.35
CA SER A 291 12.70 -19.56 -16.50
C SER A 291 13.45 -19.81 -17.81
N SER A 292 14.62 -19.21 -17.99
CA SER A 292 15.48 -19.46 -19.16
C SER A 292 16.14 -20.84 -19.08
N ASN A 293 16.55 -21.29 -17.91
CA ASN A 293 17.11 -22.63 -17.70
C ASN A 293 16.05 -23.75 -17.85
N LYS A 294 14.79 -23.51 -17.50
CA LYS A 294 13.70 -24.46 -17.80
C LYS A 294 13.44 -24.57 -19.30
N LYS A 295 13.51 -23.49 -20.07
CA LYS A 295 13.34 -23.53 -21.53
C LYS A 295 14.51 -24.21 -22.26
N CYS A 296 15.72 -24.18 -21.70
CA CYS A 296 16.87 -24.91 -22.27
C CYS A 296 16.78 -26.40 -22.02
N ARG A 297 16.29 -26.85 -20.87
CA ARG A 297 16.09 -28.30 -20.57
C ARG A 297 14.99 -28.94 -21.41
N THR A 298 13.88 -28.26 -21.68
CA THR A 298 12.80 -28.78 -22.54
C THR A 298 13.15 -28.86 -24.04
N ARG A 299 14.22 -28.20 -24.48
CA ARG A 299 14.72 -28.32 -25.88
C ARG A 299 15.72 -29.46 -26.10
N ILE A 300 16.31 -30.00 -25.05
CA ILE A 300 17.29 -31.14 -25.15
C ILE A 300 16.56 -32.49 -25.17
N ASP A 301 15.37 -32.61 -24.57
CA ASP A 301 14.62 -33.89 -24.52
C ASP A 301 13.81 -34.20 -25.78
N THR A 302 13.74 -33.33 -26.77
CA THR A 302 13.00 -33.58 -28.03
C THR A 302 13.89 -33.94 -29.23
N SER A 303 15.23 -34.07 -29.05
CA SER A 303 16.16 -34.38 -30.15
C SER A 303 16.75 -35.82 -30.14
N ASN A 304 16.33 -36.70 -29.19
CA ASN A 304 16.79 -38.09 -29.13
C ASN A 304 15.63 -39.07 -29.22
N GLY A 305 14.98 -39.14 -30.38
CA GLY A 305 13.88 -40.08 -30.58
C GLY A 305 13.58 -40.35 -32.04
N THR A 306 14.59 -40.73 -32.85
CA THR A 306 14.35 -41.48 -34.12
C THR A 306 15.68 -41.96 -34.65
N LYS A 307 16.10 -43.16 -34.26
CA LYS A 307 16.87 -44.12 -35.06
C LYS A 307 16.76 -45.49 -34.41
N ASN A 308 16.20 -46.38 -35.20
CA ASN A 308 16.33 -47.85 -35.30
C ASN A 308 15.02 -48.61 -35.15
N ARG A 309 14.60 -49.05 -36.26
CA ARG A 309 14.22 -50.27 -36.92
C ARG A 309 12.87 -50.19 -37.58
#